data_679238565251a8f2105c893b58e54c85
#
_entry.id   679238565251a8f2105c893b58e54c85
#
_cell.length_a   1.000
_cell.length_b   1.000
_cell.length_c   1.000
_cell.angle_alpha   90.00
_cell.angle_beta   90.00
_cell.angle_gamma   90.00
#
_symmetry.space_group_name_H-M   'P 1'
#
loop_
_entity.id
_entity.type
_entity.pdbx_description
1 polymer ?
#
loop_
_entity_poly.entity_id
_entity_poly.type
_entity_poly.pdbx_seq_one_letter_code
_entity_poly.pdbx_strand_id
1 'polypeptide(L)'
;RPSLFSAPMDELQQQIQTLIQDAPNDGVTGPTVEAISPVLVAIAERLKHPQYYILQTLSQSWVMTTLSNRQQASVRKNVLYAFPTLQDAASDPQTSKNPQIMALPTPVTNILFQILALKSLDSIIFFDIPGNLKQGTEVQRQEFQAMVQTHLQESQGYVDPNANIG
;
A
#
# COMPACT_ATOMS: atom_id res chain seq x y z
N ARG A 1 3.60 15.59 24.71
CA ARG A 1 2.81 15.91 23.60
C ARG A 1 3.63 16.00 22.34
N PRO A 2 3.28 15.27 21.36
CA PRO A 2 4.11 15.23 20.19
C PRO A 2 4.15 16.57 19.52
N SER A 3 5.27 16.81 18.92
CA SER A 3 5.45 18.01 18.19
C SER A 3 4.64 17.97 16.92
N LEU A 4 4.25 19.14 16.43
CA LEU A 4 3.53 19.20 15.19
C LEU A 4 4.42 18.78 14.04
N PHE A 5 5.73 18.94 14.22
CA PHE A 5 6.64 18.60 13.15
C PHE A 5 6.76 17.09 12.96
N SER A 6 6.49 16.31 13.99
CA SER A 6 6.62 14.88 13.88
C SER A 6 5.26 14.20 13.69
N ALA A 7 4.18 14.98 13.58
CA ALA A 7 2.86 14.39 13.50
C ALA A 7 2.69 13.37 12.38
N PRO A 8 3.12 13.65 11.13
CA PRO A 8 2.94 12.65 10.08
C PRO A 8 3.71 11.37 10.37
N MET A 9 4.92 11.51 10.93
CA MET A 9 5.72 10.34 11.26
C MET A 9 5.06 9.58 12.40
N ASP A 10 4.54 10.31 13.41
CA ASP A 10 3.87 9.65 14.52
C ASP A 10 2.65 8.88 14.01
N GLU A 11 1.93 9.46 13.05
CA GLU A 11 0.75 8.81 12.52
C GLU A 11 1.12 7.54 11.78
N LEU A 12 2.19 7.57 10.99
CA LEU A 12 2.63 6.38 10.26
C LEU A 12 3.08 5.30 11.23
N GLN A 13 3.78 5.69 12.29
CA GLN A 13 4.21 4.72 13.29
C GLN A 13 3.01 4.10 13.98
N GLN A 14 1.97 4.87 14.25
CA GLN A 14 0.76 4.34 14.85
C GLN A 14 0.08 3.35 13.91
N GLN A 15 0.09 3.64 12.61
CA GLN A 15 -0.50 2.73 11.64
C GLN A 15 0.26 1.41 11.63
N ILE A 16 1.59 1.46 11.72
CA ILE A 16 2.40 0.24 11.77
C ILE A 16 2.07 -0.56 13.03
N GLN A 17 1.95 0.12 14.17
CA GLN A 17 1.60 -0.57 15.41
C GLN A 17 0.22 -1.24 15.30
N THR A 18 -0.73 -0.57 14.67
CA THR A 18 -2.05 -1.15 14.48
C THR A 18 -1.98 -2.37 13.58
N LEU A 19 -1.18 -2.31 12.52
CA LEU A 19 -1.02 -3.47 11.64
C LEU A 19 -0.45 -4.66 12.42
N ILE A 20 0.53 -4.42 13.29
CA ILE A 20 1.12 -5.49 14.08
C ILE A 20 0.10 -6.05 15.06
N GLN A 21 -0.66 -5.18 15.71
CA GLN A 21 -1.63 -5.62 16.71
C GLN A 21 -2.79 -6.39 16.08
N ASP A 22 -3.20 -5.98 14.87
CA ASP A 22 -4.33 -6.62 14.21
C ASP A 22 -3.90 -7.82 13.36
N ALA A 23 -2.60 -8.09 13.28
CA ALA A 23 -2.12 -9.20 12.47
C ALA A 23 -2.61 -10.52 13.04
N PRO A 24 -2.83 -11.51 12.17
CA PRO A 24 -3.23 -12.83 12.65
C PRO A 24 -2.18 -13.38 13.60
N ASN A 25 -2.64 -14.13 14.58
CA ASN A 25 -1.73 -14.70 15.58
C ASN A 25 -1.10 -15.98 15.01
N ASP A 26 -0.40 -15.84 13.89
CA ASP A 26 0.21 -16.96 13.20
C ASP A 26 1.72 -17.02 13.41
N GLY A 27 2.25 -16.09 14.18
CA GLY A 27 3.69 -16.06 14.44
C GLY A 27 4.51 -15.53 13.26
N VAL A 28 3.87 -15.10 12.17
CA VAL A 28 4.57 -14.69 10.97
C VAL A 28 4.21 -13.28 10.56
N THR A 29 2.92 -12.95 10.51
CA THR A 29 2.48 -11.67 9.94
C THR A 29 2.95 -10.49 10.76
N GLY A 30 2.76 -10.52 12.06
CA GLY A 30 3.21 -9.42 12.92
C GLY A 30 4.70 -9.16 12.80
N PRO A 31 5.55 -10.19 12.98
CA PRO A 31 6.99 -10.00 12.82
C PRO A 31 7.38 -9.53 11.42
N THR A 32 6.67 -9.98 10.38
CA THR A 32 6.95 -9.54 9.03
C THR A 32 6.67 -8.04 8.89
N VAL A 33 5.54 -7.57 9.40
CA VAL A 33 5.22 -6.15 9.34
C VAL A 33 6.29 -5.35 10.07
N GLU A 34 6.71 -5.83 11.23
CA GLU A 34 7.72 -5.12 12.00
C GLU A 34 9.04 -5.06 11.22
N ALA A 35 9.43 -6.17 10.61
CA ALA A 35 10.70 -6.24 9.89
C ALA A 35 10.74 -5.31 8.68
N ILE A 36 9.62 -5.14 8.00
CA ILE A 36 9.59 -4.31 6.80
C ILE A 36 9.06 -2.91 7.06
N SER A 37 8.73 -2.58 8.31
CA SER A 37 8.13 -1.30 8.62
C SER A 37 8.96 -0.09 8.12
N PRO A 38 10.32 -0.11 8.15
CA PRO A 38 11.05 1.03 7.61
C PRO A 38 10.78 1.25 6.12
N VAL A 39 10.58 0.19 5.35
CA VAL A 39 10.27 0.31 3.94
C VAL A 39 8.87 0.88 3.76
N LEU A 40 7.91 0.39 4.57
CA LEU A 40 6.54 0.89 4.50
C LEU A 40 6.50 2.39 4.80
N VAL A 41 7.21 2.82 5.83
CA VAL A 41 7.23 4.22 6.22
C VAL A 41 7.92 5.06 5.15
N ALA A 42 9.02 4.57 4.58
CA ALA A 42 9.75 5.32 3.56
C ALA A 42 8.89 5.58 2.34
N ILE A 43 8.14 4.57 1.90
CA ILE A 43 7.27 4.75 0.75
C ILE A 43 6.08 5.65 1.13
N ALA A 44 5.52 5.45 2.32
CA ALA A 44 4.37 6.23 2.75
C ALA A 44 4.72 7.72 2.87
N GLU A 45 5.95 8.03 3.22
CA GLU A 45 6.37 9.42 3.32
C GLU A 45 6.43 10.12 1.96
N ARG A 46 6.52 9.36 0.89
CA ARG A 46 6.50 9.93 -0.44
C ARG A 46 5.08 10.25 -0.89
N LEU A 47 4.10 9.65 -0.25
CA LEU A 47 2.71 9.85 -0.59
C LEU A 47 2.17 11.00 0.28
N LYS A 48 1.17 11.70 -0.22
CA LYS A 48 0.78 12.96 0.40
C LYS A 48 -0.28 12.84 1.47
N HIS A 49 -0.87 11.67 1.60
CA HIS A 49 -1.95 11.50 2.57
C HIS A 49 -1.70 10.30 3.46
N PRO A 50 -2.07 10.37 4.73
CA PRO A 50 -1.88 9.23 5.64
C PRO A 50 -2.91 8.13 5.42
N GLN A 51 -4.00 8.43 4.72
CA GLN A 51 -4.99 7.42 4.39
C GLN A 51 -5.58 7.75 3.04
N TYR A 52 -6.06 6.71 2.36
CA TYR A 52 -6.70 6.85 1.06
C TYR A 52 -7.96 6.00 1.06
N TYR A 53 -8.87 6.32 0.17
CA TYR A 53 -10.11 5.57 0.03
C TYR A 53 -9.93 4.51 -1.04
N ILE A 54 -10.20 3.26 -0.67
CA ILE A 54 -10.05 2.11 -1.55
C ILE A 54 -11.43 1.54 -1.86
N LEU A 55 -11.68 1.25 -3.13
CA LEU A 55 -12.95 0.66 -3.52
C LEU A 55 -12.99 -0.81 -3.12
N GLN A 56 -14.06 -1.20 -2.45
CA GLN A 56 -14.20 -2.56 -1.96
C GLN A 56 -15.61 -3.06 -2.20
N THR A 57 -15.75 -4.37 -2.35
CA THR A 57 -17.06 -4.98 -2.44
C THR A 57 -17.65 -5.13 -1.06
N LEU A 58 -18.90 -5.58 -0.98
CA LEU A 58 -19.53 -5.79 0.32
C LEU A 58 -18.85 -6.88 1.14
N SER A 59 -18.13 -7.78 0.47
CA SER A 59 -17.37 -8.81 1.17
C SER A 59 -15.96 -8.32 1.52
N GLN A 60 -15.70 -7.02 1.33
CA GLN A 60 -14.43 -6.38 1.67
C GLN A 60 -13.27 -6.81 0.78
N SER A 61 -13.56 -7.27 -0.42
CA SER A 61 -12.53 -7.55 -1.40
C SER A 61 -12.21 -6.26 -2.16
N TRP A 62 -10.93 -5.97 -2.33
CA TRP A 62 -10.52 -4.75 -3.02
C TRP A 62 -10.80 -4.89 -4.52
N VAL A 63 -11.29 -3.81 -5.10
CA VAL A 63 -11.69 -3.80 -6.51
C VAL A 63 -10.51 -3.36 -7.35
N MET A 64 -10.04 -4.26 -8.22
CA MET A 64 -8.92 -3.96 -9.12
C MET A 64 -9.44 -3.65 -10.51
N THR A 65 -8.69 -2.82 -11.22
CA THR A 65 -9.01 -2.48 -12.61
C THR A 65 -7.94 -3.10 -13.51
N THR A 66 -8.37 -3.76 -14.56
CA THR A 66 -7.44 -4.36 -15.51
C THR A 66 -7.27 -3.42 -16.70
N LEU A 67 -6.02 -3.02 -16.93
CA LEU A 67 -5.70 -2.17 -18.07
C LEU A 67 -5.09 -3.04 -19.16
N SER A 68 -5.47 -2.78 -20.41
CA SER A 68 -4.96 -3.53 -21.54
C SER A 68 -4.21 -2.61 -22.47
N ASN A 69 -3.15 -3.14 -23.08
CA ASN A 69 -2.39 -2.39 -24.06
C ASN A 69 -3.10 -2.55 -25.41
N ARG A 70 -3.41 -1.45 -26.05
CA ARG A 70 -4.12 -1.50 -27.33
C ARG A 70 -3.29 -2.20 -28.40
N GLN A 71 -1.97 -2.06 -28.33
CA GLN A 71 -1.10 -2.64 -29.36
C GLN A 71 -0.81 -4.11 -29.07
N GLN A 72 -0.90 -4.51 -27.83
CA GLN A 72 -0.63 -5.88 -27.45
C GLN A 72 -1.71 -6.33 -26.49
N ALA A 73 -2.79 -6.86 -27.04
CA ALA A 73 -3.95 -7.22 -26.23
C ALA A 73 -3.64 -8.26 -25.15
N SER A 74 -2.56 -9.01 -25.33
CA SER A 74 -2.19 -10.00 -24.32
C SER A 74 -1.49 -9.38 -23.12
N VAL A 75 -1.06 -8.13 -23.23
CA VAL A 75 -0.38 -7.47 -22.13
C VAL A 75 -1.45 -6.77 -21.27
N ARG A 76 -1.61 -7.23 -20.06
CA ARG A 76 -2.61 -6.67 -19.13
C ARG A 76 -1.94 -6.30 -17.82
N LYS A 77 -2.47 -5.28 -17.19
CA LYS A 77 -1.95 -4.81 -15.93
C LYS A 77 -3.10 -4.59 -14.98
N ASN A 78 -3.04 -5.21 -13.80
CA ASN A 78 -4.06 -5.03 -12.78
C ASN A 78 -3.61 -3.93 -11.84
N VAL A 79 -4.42 -2.90 -11.71
CA VAL A 79 -4.09 -1.76 -10.87
C VAL A 79 -5.19 -1.52 -9.85
N LEU A 80 -4.81 -0.93 -8.74
CA LEU A 80 -5.75 -0.50 -7.72
C LEU A 80 -5.63 0.99 -7.62
N TYR A 81 -6.75 1.69 -7.53
CA TYR A 81 -6.74 3.13 -7.38
C TYR A 81 -6.99 3.50 -5.93
N ALA A 82 -6.16 4.38 -5.39
CA ALA A 82 -6.32 4.91 -4.05
C ALA A 82 -6.66 6.38 -4.16
N PHE A 83 -7.80 6.77 -3.62
CA PHE A 83 -8.33 8.13 -3.78
C PHE A 83 -8.09 8.97 -2.53
N PRO A 84 -7.76 10.25 -2.68
CA PRO A 84 -7.46 11.09 -1.53
C PRO A 84 -8.69 11.48 -0.73
N THR A 85 -9.87 11.48 -1.36
CA THR A 85 -11.10 11.85 -0.68
C THR A 85 -12.21 10.89 -1.03
N LEU A 86 -13.23 10.86 -0.19
CA LEU A 86 -14.40 10.03 -0.46
C LEU A 86 -15.11 10.50 -1.72
N GLN A 87 -15.14 11.81 -1.95
CA GLN A 87 -15.80 12.36 -3.11
C GLN A 87 -15.12 11.88 -4.40
N ASP A 88 -13.80 11.85 -4.42
CA ASP A 88 -13.08 11.36 -5.58
C ASP A 88 -13.36 9.89 -5.83
N ALA A 89 -13.39 9.10 -4.78
CA ALA A 89 -13.68 7.67 -4.90
C ALA A 89 -15.12 7.46 -5.41
N ALA A 90 -16.05 8.26 -4.92
CA ALA A 90 -17.45 8.12 -5.32
C ALA A 90 -17.68 8.52 -6.77
N SER A 91 -16.80 9.35 -7.33
CA SER A 91 -16.93 9.77 -8.71
C SER A 91 -16.40 8.74 -9.70
N ASP A 92 -15.73 7.70 -9.21
CA ASP A 92 -15.20 6.66 -10.10
C ASP A 92 -16.38 5.91 -10.74
N PRO A 93 -16.32 5.62 -12.03
CA PRO A 93 -17.42 4.92 -12.69
C PRO A 93 -17.78 3.59 -12.05
N GLN A 94 -16.80 2.88 -11.49
CA GLN A 94 -17.10 1.62 -10.85
C GLN A 94 -18.00 1.81 -9.63
N THR A 95 -17.76 2.87 -8.87
CA THR A 95 -18.57 3.17 -7.70
C THR A 95 -19.95 3.65 -8.09
N SER A 96 -20.00 4.57 -9.05
CA SER A 96 -21.27 5.19 -9.41
C SER A 96 -22.22 4.22 -10.12
N LYS A 97 -21.68 3.21 -10.79
CA LYS A 97 -22.51 2.27 -11.53
C LYS A 97 -22.87 1.02 -10.74
N ASN A 98 -22.19 0.76 -9.65
CA ASN A 98 -22.43 -0.46 -8.90
C ASN A 98 -22.64 -0.14 -7.43
N PRO A 99 -23.87 -0.21 -6.93
CA PRO A 99 -24.13 0.15 -5.52
C PRO A 99 -23.52 -0.83 -4.52
N GLN A 100 -23.02 -1.96 -4.99
CA GLN A 100 -22.37 -2.91 -4.10
C GLN A 100 -20.91 -2.59 -3.87
N ILE A 101 -20.37 -1.58 -4.55
CA ILE A 101 -19.00 -1.17 -4.35
C ILE A 101 -19.01 0.08 -3.48
N MET A 102 -18.20 0.07 -2.45
CA MET A 102 -18.09 1.18 -1.52
C MET A 102 -16.64 1.60 -1.37
N ALA A 103 -16.44 2.86 -1.01
CA ALA A 103 -15.10 3.38 -0.78
C ALA A 103 -14.88 3.46 0.72
N LEU A 104 -13.83 2.81 1.19
CA LEU A 104 -13.52 2.79 2.62
C LEU A 104 -12.16 3.41 2.87
N PRO A 105 -12.03 4.23 3.92
CA PRO A 105 -10.74 4.83 4.26
C PRO A 105 -9.80 3.74 4.78
N THR A 106 -8.60 3.71 4.26
CA THR A 106 -7.63 2.70 4.63
C THR A 106 -6.30 3.38 4.89
N PRO A 107 -5.63 3.06 6.01
CA PRO A 107 -4.33 3.66 6.29
C PRO A 107 -3.33 3.33 5.19
N VAL A 108 -2.48 4.30 4.85
CA VAL A 108 -1.56 4.13 3.74
C VAL A 108 -0.60 2.97 3.97
N THR A 109 -0.17 2.75 5.21
CA THR A 109 0.74 1.65 5.51
C THR A 109 0.07 0.29 5.30
N ASN A 110 -1.22 0.21 5.59
CA ASN A 110 -1.97 -1.02 5.36
C ASN A 110 -2.10 -1.27 3.87
N ILE A 111 -2.35 -0.23 3.09
CA ILE A 111 -2.45 -0.36 1.64
C ILE A 111 -1.13 -0.90 1.09
N LEU A 112 -0.01 -0.35 1.54
CA LEU A 112 1.29 -0.78 1.06
C LEU A 112 1.59 -2.21 1.48
N PHE A 113 1.21 -2.61 2.70
CA PHE A 113 1.43 -3.98 3.13
C PHE A 113 0.60 -4.94 2.28
N GLN A 114 -0.62 -4.56 1.96
CA GLN A 114 -1.50 -5.43 1.19
C GLN A 114 -1.01 -5.64 -0.25
N ILE A 115 -0.23 -4.70 -0.80
CA ILE A 115 0.26 -4.87 -2.15
C ILE A 115 1.16 -6.10 -2.21
N LEU A 116 1.85 -6.42 -1.12
CA LEU A 116 2.71 -7.60 -1.10
C LEU A 116 1.88 -8.89 -1.02
N ALA A 117 0.71 -8.82 -0.41
CA ALA A 117 -0.15 -9.99 -0.24
C ALA A 117 -1.00 -10.27 -1.48
N LEU A 118 -1.30 -9.25 -2.27
CA LEU A 118 -2.18 -9.40 -3.43
C LEU A 118 -1.34 -9.70 -4.66
N LYS A 119 -1.04 -10.97 -4.87
CA LYS A 119 -0.11 -11.37 -5.92
C LYS A 119 -0.59 -11.05 -7.33
N SER A 120 -1.88 -10.93 -7.52
CA SER A 120 -2.42 -10.59 -8.84
C SER A 120 -2.38 -9.10 -9.13
N LEU A 121 -2.05 -8.28 -8.14
CA LEU A 121 -2.01 -6.84 -8.30
C LEU A 121 -0.65 -6.42 -8.81
N ASP A 122 -0.61 -5.60 -9.86
CA ASP A 122 0.65 -5.15 -10.43
C ASP A 122 1.10 -3.81 -9.85
N SER A 123 0.16 -2.92 -9.58
CA SER A 123 0.53 -1.65 -8.98
C SER A 123 -0.67 -0.97 -8.33
N ILE A 124 -0.38 0.02 -7.50
CA ILE A 124 -1.41 0.87 -6.91
C ILE A 124 -1.08 2.30 -7.35
N ILE A 125 -2.10 3.02 -7.79
CA ILE A 125 -1.94 4.41 -8.18
C ILE A 125 -2.61 5.25 -7.11
N PHE A 126 -1.79 6.07 -6.43
CA PHE A 126 -2.28 6.96 -5.38
C PHE A 126 -2.51 8.33 -5.98
N PHE A 127 -3.75 8.77 -5.98
CA PHE A 127 -4.06 10.11 -6.46
C PHE A 127 -3.83 11.08 -5.31
N ASP A 128 -2.92 12.02 -5.50
CA ASP A 128 -2.48 12.88 -4.42
C ASP A 128 -3.26 14.17 -4.31
N ILE A 129 -3.84 14.63 -5.40
CA ILE A 129 -4.51 15.93 -5.43
C ILE A 129 -6.01 15.73 -5.50
N PRO A 130 -6.74 16.18 -4.48
CA PRO A 130 -8.20 16.05 -4.52
C PRO A 130 -8.78 16.73 -5.76
N GLY A 131 -9.69 16.04 -6.41
CA GLY A 131 -10.33 16.56 -7.61
C GLY A 131 -9.54 16.35 -8.90
N ASN A 132 -8.31 15.84 -8.79
CA ASN A 132 -7.49 15.61 -9.97
C ASN A 132 -7.11 14.14 -10.07
N LEU A 133 -7.83 13.40 -10.87
CA LEU A 133 -7.60 11.98 -11.05
C LEU A 133 -6.76 11.68 -12.28
N LYS A 134 -6.03 12.68 -12.78
CA LYS A 134 -5.15 12.50 -13.93
C LYS A 134 -3.70 12.35 -13.51
N GLN A 135 -3.37 12.73 -12.29
CA GLN A 135 -2.01 12.65 -11.79
C GLN A 135 -1.99 11.86 -10.50
N GLY A 136 -1.09 10.94 -10.41
CA GLY A 136 -0.95 10.14 -9.19
C GLY A 136 0.44 9.56 -9.10
N THR A 137 0.72 8.95 -7.98
CA THR A 137 1.98 8.26 -7.74
C THR A 137 1.73 6.77 -7.87
N GLU A 138 2.46 6.12 -8.76
CA GLU A 138 2.30 4.69 -8.93
C GLU A 138 3.33 3.95 -8.10
N VAL A 139 2.88 2.96 -7.32
CA VAL A 139 3.76 2.09 -6.57
C VAL A 139 3.61 0.70 -7.20
N GLN A 140 4.65 0.23 -7.87
CA GLN A 140 4.61 -1.06 -8.53
C GLN A 140 4.95 -2.15 -7.54
N ARG A 141 4.18 -3.23 -7.56
CA ARG A 141 4.38 -4.33 -6.62
C ARG A 141 5.79 -4.91 -6.75
N GLN A 142 6.25 -5.07 -7.98
CA GLN A 142 7.54 -5.68 -8.21
C GLN A 142 8.67 -4.82 -7.64
N GLU A 143 8.60 -3.51 -7.81
CA GLU A 143 9.61 -2.62 -7.28
C GLU A 143 9.56 -2.58 -5.76
N PHE A 144 8.36 -2.54 -5.20
CA PHE A 144 8.22 -2.51 -3.75
C PHE A 144 8.73 -3.81 -3.14
N GLN A 145 8.41 -4.95 -3.79
CA GLN A 145 8.87 -6.23 -3.32
C GLN A 145 10.40 -6.31 -3.34
N ALA A 146 11.03 -5.76 -4.39
CA ALA A 146 12.47 -5.72 -4.46
C ALA A 146 13.07 -4.87 -3.34
N MET A 147 12.45 -3.75 -3.01
CA MET A 147 12.91 -2.91 -1.91
C MET A 147 12.82 -3.64 -0.58
N VAL A 148 11.73 -4.38 -0.39
CA VAL A 148 11.55 -5.16 0.84
C VAL A 148 12.63 -6.24 0.93
N GLN A 149 12.88 -6.95 -0.16
CA GLN A 149 13.88 -8.01 -0.15
C GLN A 149 15.28 -7.46 0.10
N THR A 150 15.62 -6.32 -0.50
CA THR A 150 16.91 -5.71 -0.28
C THR A 150 17.05 -5.31 1.19
N HIS A 151 16.01 -4.74 1.76
CA HIS A 151 16.04 -4.34 3.17
C HIS A 151 16.26 -5.55 4.08
N LEU A 152 15.54 -6.64 3.81
CA LEU A 152 15.68 -7.84 4.64
C LEU A 152 17.05 -8.46 4.48
N GLN A 153 17.61 -8.46 3.28
CA GLN A 153 18.93 -9.03 3.06
C GLN A 153 19.99 -8.19 3.75
N GLU A 154 19.88 -6.88 3.71
CA GLU A 154 20.84 -6.03 4.37
C GLU A 154 20.79 -6.24 5.88
N SER A 155 19.61 -6.39 6.42
CA SER A 155 19.50 -6.60 7.85
C SER A 155 20.07 -7.93 8.28
N GLN A 156 19.80 -8.97 7.51
CA GLN A 156 20.26 -10.28 7.88
C GLN A 156 21.70 -10.52 7.51
N GLY A 157 22.05 -10.14 6.30
CA GLY A 157 23.37 -10.38 5.83
C GLY A 157 24.40 -9.62 6.58
N TYR A 158 24.05 -8.44 7.08
CA TYR A 158 24.97 -7.68 7.85
C TYR A 158 25.33 -8.39 9.12
N VAL A 159 24.37 -9.02 9.68
CA VAL A 159 24.62 -9.71 10.93
C VAL A 159 25.40 -10.94 10.66
N ASP A 160 25.10 -11.60 9.62
CA ASP A 160 25.69 -12.85 9.43
C ASP A 160 27.08 -12.85 9.10
N PRO A 161 27.35 -12.36 8.12
CA PRO A 161 28.56 -12.59 7.58
C PRO A 161 29.61 -12.95 8.23
N ASN A 162 30.30 -12.55 7.92
CA ASN A 162 31.50 -12.87 8.29
C ASN A 162 31.56 -12.96 9.62
N ALA A 163 30.70 -12.40 10.23
CA ALA A 163 30.75 -12.44 11.60
C ALA A 163 30.92 -13.81 12.00
N ASN A 164 30.20 -14.63 11.45
CA ASN A 164 30.35 -15.87 12.00
C ASN A 164 31.24 -16.64 11.24
N ILE A 165 31.58 -16.21 10.21
CA ILE A 165 32.42 -17.02 9.58
C ILE A 165 33.63 -16.84 10.11
N GLY A 166 33.60 -15.78 10.62
CA GLY A 166 34.82 -15.53 11.22
C GLY A 166 35.42 -16.29 10.53
#